data_3d24ae237a3c82c030ad593555d0c41d
#
_entry.id   3d24ae237a3c82c030ad593555d0c41d
#
_cell.length_a   1.000
_cell.length_b   1.000
_cell.length_c   1.000
_cell.angle_alpha   90.00
_cell.angle_beta   90.00
_cell.angle_gamma   90.00
#
_symmetry.space_group_name_H-M   'P 1'
#
loop_
_entity.id
_entity.type
_entity.pdbx_description
1 polymer ?
#
loop_
_entity_poly.entity_id
_entity_poly.type
_entity_poly.pdbx_seq_one_letter_code
_entity_poly.pdbx_strand_id
1 'polypeptide(L)'
;MHCARSRLRARLLALGTVPLALVVVGCGSDNGSSNSLTDPSSRRLNGLPTFDNLRTALKQVVAEGNGGLGFNMWATVIDRAGIVQNVVFSGDSPVDQWPGSRVISAQKANTGNSFSLTGFALSTANLYAAVQPGGSLFGLQESNPVDPGVAYDGKIDDFGTRKDPLVGQRPGGVNVFGGGLALYTSDGSLIGAIGVSGDASCADHIIAWKVRHNLGLDYVPAGVATGGFNTNLNNANGSTDNIIFDLTADDKSPSGFGHPVCDKEDPANPTEGTMTFIAEHLPETHPIRQVLP
;
A
#
# COMPACT_ATOMS: atom_id res chain seq x y z
N MET A 1 2.53 22.13 -59.95
CA MET A 1 3.19 23.38 -60.47
C MET A 1 4.19 23.84 -59.41
N HIS A 2 5.43 23.88 -59.87
CA HIS A 2 6.62 24.60 -59.41
C HIS A 2 7.16 24.32 -58.00
N CYS A 3 8.18 23.59 -58.07
CA CYS A 3 9.40 23.39 -57.28
C CYS A 3 10.16 24.72 -57.04
N ALA A 4 10.67 24.93 -55.83
CA ALA A 4 11.83 25.81 -55.62
C ALA A 4 12.78 25.19 -54.57
N ARG A 5 13.89 24.68 -55.08
CA ARG A 5 15.09 24.31 -54.35
C ARG A 5 15.90 25.58 -54.06
N SER A 6 16.29 25.86 -52.82
CA SER A 6 17.37 26.79 -52.53
C SER A 6 18.52 26.03 -51.87
N ARG A 7 19.67 26.05 -52.58
CA ARG A 7 20.99 25.60 -52.11
C ARG A 7 21.60 26.73 -51.27
N LEU A 8 22.12 26.42 -50.11
CA LEU A 8 23.04 27.32 -49.42
C LEU A 8 24.38 26.64 -49.20
N ARG A 9 25.42 27.40 -49.52
CA ARG A 9 26.83 27.03 -49.71
C ARG A 9 27.53 26.82 -48.38
N ALA A 10 28.40 25.79 -48.37
CA ALA A 10 29.44 25.59 -47.37
C ALA A 10 30.43 26.74 -47.34
N ARG A 11 30.82 27.21 -46.16
CA ARG A 11 32.09 27.94 -45.93
C ARG A 11 32.93 27.11 -44.98
N LEU A 12 34.03 26.62 -45.49
CA LEU A 12 35.17 26.14 -44.70
C LEU A 12 35.81 27.33 -43.98
N LEU A 13 36.14 27.17 -42.73
CA LEU A 13 37.14 27.97 -42.03
C LEU A 13 38.06 27.05 -41.22
N ALA A 14 39.32 27.36 -41.31
CA ALA A 14 40.45 26.51 -41.01
C ALA A 14 40.82 26.40 -39.53
N LEU A 15 41.41 25.26 -39.25
CA LEU A 15 42.38 24.88 -38.20
C LEU A 15 42.85 25.93 -37.17
N GLY A 16 42.67 25.58 -35.90
CA GLY A 16 43.50 26.01 -34.80
C GLY A 16 43.80 24.81 -33.91
N THR A 17 45.02 24.29 -33.97
CA THR A 17 45.54 23.22 -33.11
C THR A 17 45.87 23.77 -31.72
N VAL A 18 45.21 23.26 -30.66
CA VAL A 18 45.59 23.49 -29.26
C VAL A 18 46.19 22.20 -28.72
N PRO A 19 47.36 22.19 -28.12
CA PRO A 19 47.93 20.97 -27.55
C PRO A 19 47.22 20.58 -26.25
N LEU A 20 46.78 19.33 -26.19
CA LEU A 20 46.19 18.69 -25.02
C LEU A 20 47.34 18.32 -24.05
N ALA A 21 47.42 19.04 -22.94
CA ALA A 21 48.31 18.64 -21.85
C ALA A 21 47.69 17.48 -21.08
N LEU A 22 48.35 16.32 -21.12
CA LEU A 22 47.99 15.14 -20.36
C LEU A 22 48.37 15.35 -18.89
N VAL A 23 47.41 15.63 -18.02
CA VAL A 23 47.63 15.60 -16.58
C VAL A 23 47.36 14.16 -16.12
N VAL A 24 48.45 13.45 -15.80
CA VAL A 24 48.35 12.14 -15.10
C VAL A 24 48.08 12.45 -13.63
N VAL A 25 46.84 12.27 -13.20
CA VAL A 25 46.50 12.24 -11.78
C VAL A 25 46.70 10.81 -11.29
N GLY A 26 47.62 10.67 -10.34
CA GLY A 26 47.96 9.40 -9.71
C GLY A 26 46.78 8.79 -8.96
N CYS A 27 46.58 7.47 -9.12
CA CYS A 27 45.67 6.68 -8.35
C CYS A 27 46.09 6.66 -6.89
N GLY A 28 45.40 7.42 -6.04
CA GLY A 28 45.32 7.14 -4.60
C GLY A 28 44.38 5.96 -4.38
N SER A 29 44.91 4.91 -3.75
CA SER A 29 44.10 3.75 -3.29
C SER A 29 43.30 4.17 -2.08
N ASP A 30 42.09 4.68 -2.29
CA ASP A 30 41.10 4.80 -1.25
C ASP A 30 40.32 3.46 -1.16
N ASN A 31 40.50 2.75 -0.05
CA ASN A 31 39.64 1.66 0.38
C ASN A 31 38.24 2.22 0.70
N GLY A 32 37.54 2.68 -0.31
CA GLY A 32 36.13 3.04 -0.27
C GLY A 32 35.29 1.76 -0.34
N SER A 33 34.68 1.41 0.77
CA SER A 33 33.62 0.41 0.84
C SER A 33 32.61 0.71 -0.25
N SER A 34 32.63 -0.08 -1.32
CA SER A 34 31.60 -0.04 -2.38
C SER A 34 30.29 -0.54 -1.77
N ASN A 35 29.43 0.38 -1.35
CA ASN A 35 28.03 0.07 -1.11
C ASN A 35 27.42 -0.40 -2.43
N SER A 36 27.43 -1.71 -2.65
CA SER A 36 26.71 -2.36 -3.74
C SER A 36 25.21 -2.20 -3.48
N LEU A 37 24.59 -1.21 -4.08
CA LEU A 37 23.15 -0.98 -4.06
C LEU A 37 22.38 -1.96 -4.99
N THR A 38 23.03 -3.02 -5.47
CA THR A 38 22.52 -3.88 -6.55
C THR A 38 22.04 -5.26 -6.09
N ASP A 39 22.17 -5.60 -4.78
CA ASP A 39 21.61 -6.84 -4.24
C ASP A 39 20.27 -6.56 -3.56
N PRO A 40 19.11 -7.04 -4.13
CA PRO A 40 17.81 -6.90 -3.49
C PRO A 40 17.76 -7.54 -2.10
N SER A 41 18.61 -8.54 -1.80
CA SER A 41 18.67 -9.21 -0.51
C SER A 41 19.38 -8.37 0.57
N SER A 42 20.17 -7.37 0.16
CA SER A 42 20.90 -6.48 1.08
C SER A 42 20.10 -5.25 1.52
N ARG A 43 18.96 -4.95 0.89
CA ARG A 43 18.01 -3.97 1.40
C ARG A 43 17.40 -4.52 2.68
N ARG A 44 17.94 -4.13 3.81
CA ARG A 44 17.30 -4.37 5.11
C ARG A 44 15.92 -3.75 5.05
N LEU A 45 14.91 -4.54 5.39
CA LEU A 45 13.49 -4.17 5.33
C LEU A 45 13.10 -3.11 6.39
N ASN A 46 14.06 -2.43 7.02
CA ASN A 46 13.87 -1.33 7.99
C ASN A 46 12.66 -1.55 8.92
N GLY A 47 12.50 -2.75 9.48
CA GLY A 47 11.35 -3.12 10.30
C GLY A 47 10.15 -3.70 9.54
N LEU A 48 10.15 -3.68 8.21
CA LEU A 48 9.08 -4.32 7.41
C LEU A 48 9.14 -5.85 7.51
N PRO A 49 8.00 -6.55 7.41
CA PRO A 49 7.95 -8.00 7.54
C PRO A 49 8.68 -8.71 6.41
N THR A 50 9.32 -9.83 6.73
CA THR A 50 9.86 -10.74 5.73
C THR A 50 8.72 -11.43 4.96
N PHE A 51 9.05 -12.02 3.80
CA PHE A 51 8.09 -12.81 3.02
C PHE A 51 7.40 -13.90 3.87
N ASP A 52 8.17 -14.65 4.67
CA ASP A 52 7.62 -15.73 5.47
C ASP A 52 6.73 -15.23 6.60
N ASN A 53 7.14 -14.16 7.30
CA ASN A 53 6.34 -13.57 8.37
C ASN A 53 5.01 -13.05 7.82
N LEU A 54 5.05 -12.34 6.68
CA LEU A 54 3.85 -11.82 6.04
C LEU A 54 2.91 -12.96 5.58
N ARG A 55 3.47 -13.99 4.90
CA ARG A 55 2.67 -15.12 4.42
C ARG A 55 2.07 -15.93 5.56
N THR A 56 2.82 -16.14 6.64
CA THR A 56 2.34 -16.85 7.82
C THR A 56 1.20 -16.09 8.48
N ALA A 57 1.37 -14.78 8.74
CA ALA A 57 0.33 -13.95 9.33
C ALA A 57 -0.92 -13.91 8.45
N LEU A 58 -0.77 -13.77 7.12
CA LEU A 58 -1.90 -13.78 6.20
C LEU A 58 -2.66 -15.11 6.25
N LYS A 59 -1.97 -16.26 6.18
CA LYS A 59 -2.60 -17.58 6.21
C LYS A 59 -3.33 -17.83 7.53
N GLN A 60 -2.76 -17.40 8.66
CA GLN A 60 -3.41 -17.52 9.96
C GLN A 60 -4.71 -16.73 10.01
N VAL A 61 -4.68 -15.47 9.59
CA VAL A 61 -5.87 -14.60 9.62
C VAL A 61 -6.94 -15.06 8.63
N VAL A 62 -6.56 -15.50 7.43
CA VAL A 62 -7.52 -16.02 6.43
C VAL A 62 -8.23 -17.27 6.93
N ALA A 63 -7.58 -18.08 7.78
CA ALA A 63 -8.20 -19.26 8.39
C ALA A 63 -9.21 -18.93 9.51
N GLU A 64 -9.26 -17.67 9.97
CA GLU A 64 -10.26 -17.21 10.95
C GLU A 64 -11.57 -16.83 10.25
N GLY A 65 -12.65 -16.65 11.03
CA GLY A 65 -13.90 -16.06 10.53
C GLY A 65 -13.73 -14.55 10.33
N ASN A 66 -13.88 -14.06 9.07
CA ASN A 66 -13.75 -12.65 8.71
C ASN A 66 -15.04 -12.07 8.10
N GLY A 67 -16.15 -12.81 8.13
CA GLY A 67 -17.48 -12.37 7.69
C GLY A 67 -17.67 -12.29 6.17
N GLY A 68 -16.61 -12.45 5.37
CA GLY A 68 -16.66 -12.36 3.90
C GLY A 68 -16.99 -13.71 3.23
N LEU A 69 -16.54 -13.85 1.98
CA LEU A 69 -16.77 -15.04 1.15
C LEU A 69 -15.81 -16.19 1.49
N GLY A 70 -14.80 -15.96 2.32
CA GLY A 70 -13.84 -16.97 2.76
C GLY A 70 -12.79 -17.32 1.70
N PHE A 71 -12.47 -16.39 0.81
CA PHE A 71 -11.51 -16.61 -0.25
C PHE A 71 -10.07 -16.51 0.21
N ASN A 72 -9.17 -17.12 -0.56
CA ASN A 72 -7.74 -16.84 -0.45
C ASN A 72 -7.43 -15.37 -0.74
N MET A 73 -6.38 -14.86 -0.12
CA MET A 73 -6.05 -13.44 -0.14
C MET A 73 -4.66 -13.16 -0.67
N TRP A 74 -4.52 -12.02 -1.32
CA TRP A 74 -3.24 -11.40 -1.68
C TRP A 74 -2.88 -10.36 -0.63
N ALA A 75 -1.60 -10.30 -0.24
CA ALA A 75 -1.08 -9.20 0.56
C ALA A 75 0.22 -8.67 -0.04
N THR A 76 0.29 -7.35 -0.19
CA THR A 76 1.48 -6.62 -0.65
C THR A 76 1.96 -5.69 0.45
N VAL A 77 3.26 -5.66 0.69
CA VAL A 77 3.93 -4.68 1.57
C VAL A 77 4.85 -3.81 0.75
N ILE A 78 4.75 -2.50 0.95
CA ILE A 78 5.64 -1.50 0.35
C ILE A 78 6.38 -0.70 1.42
N ASP A 79 7.52 -0.11 1.04
CA ASP A 79 8.23 0.86 1.87
C ASP A 79 7.70 2.30 1.67
N ARG A 80 8.27 3.26 2.42
CA ARG A 80 7.89 4.69 2.33
C ARG A 80 8.15 5.31 0.95
N ALA A 81 9.04 4.73 0.15
CA ALA A 81 9.30 5.18 -1.22
C ALA A 81 8.32 4.56 -2.24
N GLY A 82 7.35 3.75 -1.80
CA GLY A 82 6.39 3.05 -2.66
C GLY A 82 6.96 1.83 -3.37
N ILE A 83 8.14 1.34 -2.93
CA ILE A 83 8.76 0.15 -3.50
C ILE A 83 8.17 -1.09 -2.86
N VAL A 84 7.67 -2.01 -3.68
CA VAL A 84 7.16 -3.31 -3.21
C VAL A 84 8.31 -4.12 -2.59
N GLN A 85 8.12 -4.53 -1.35
CA GLN A 85 9.07 -5.35 -0.59
C GLN A 85 8.69 -6.83 -0.63
N ASN A 86 7.40 -7.13 -0.52
CA ASN A 86 6.89 -8.49 -0.59
C ASN A 86 5.50 -8.51 -1.21
N VAL A 87 5.21 -9.57 -1.97
CA VAL A 87 3.87 -9.97 -2.41
C VAL A 87 3.68 -11.42 -2.01
N VAL A 88 2.62 -11.71 -1.26
CA VAL A 88 2.31 -13.08 -0.82
C VAL A 88 0.87 -13.45 -1.17
N PHE A 89 0.64 -14.73 -1.29
CA PHE A 89 -0.68 -15.32 -1.51
C PHE A 89 -0.97 -16.39 -0.44
N SER A 90 -2.19 -16.43 0.10
CA SER A 90 -2.56 -17.38 1.15
C SER A 90 -2.85 -18.78 0.59
N GLY A 91 -3.28 -18.89 -0.66
CA GLY A 91 -3.55 -20.15 -1.35
C GLY A 91 -2.30 -20.81 -1.93
N ASP A 92 -2.53 -21.83 -2.75
CA ASP A 92 -1.47 -22.63 -3.35
C ASP A 92 -1.28 -22.31 -4.85
N SER A 93 -2.33 -21.87 -5.53
CA SER A 93 -2.27 -21.47 -6.94
C SER A 93 -2.85 -20.08 -7.16
N PRO A 94 -2.14 -19.16 -7.83
CA PRO A 94 -2.62 -17.79 -8.10
C PRO A 94 -3.94 -17.72 -8.86
N VAL A 95 -4.31 -18.79 -9.58
CA VAL A 95 -5.57 -18.87 -10.35
C VAL A 95 -6.76 -19.36 -9.50
N ASP A 96 -6.55 -19.75 -8.24
CA ASP A 96 -7.60 -20.15 -7.31
C ASP A 96 -8.28 -18.94 -6.65
N GLN A 97 -7.91 -17.74 -7.08
CA GLN A 97 -8.44 -16.47 -6.61
C GLN A 97 -8.54 -15.48 -7.77
N TRP A 98 -9.26 -14.39 -7.59
CA TRP A 98 -9.34 -13.30 -8.59
C TRP A 98 -7.95 -12.76 -8.92
N PRO A 99 -7.44 -12.95 -10.16
CA PRO A 99 -6.06 -12.56 -10.52
C PRO A 99 -5.80 -11.06 -10.37
N GLY A 100 -6.84 -10.23 -10.53
CA GLY A 100 -6.76 -8.78 -10.35
C GLY A 100 -6.41 -8.36 -8.93
N SER A 101 -6.74 -9.19 -7.93
CA SER A 101 -6.52 -8.86 -6.51
C SER A 101 -5.05 -8.72 -6.14
N ARG A 102 -4.13 -9.36 -6.88
CA ARG A 102 -2.69 -9.15 -6.70
C ARG A 102 -2.31 -7.68 -6.94
N VAL A 103 -2.71 -7.10 -8.06
CA VAL A 103 -2.42 -5.71 -8.39
C VAL A 103 -3.19 -4.76 -7.47
N ILE A 104 -4.46 -5.07 -7.16
CA ILE A 104 -5.28 -4.28 -6.25
C ILE A 104 -4.64 -4.24 -4.85
N SER A 105 -4.06 -5.33 -4.35
CA SER A 105 -3.35 -5.32 -3.07
C SER A 105 -2.16 -4.34 -3.07
N ALA A 106 -1.42 -4.27 -4.18
CA ALA A 106 -0.32 -3.31 -4.33
C ALA A 106 -0.81 -1.85 -4.40
N GLN A 107 -1.91 -1.58 -5.11
CA GLN A 107 -2.54 -0.26 -5.14
C GLN A 107 -3.05 0.16 -3.75
N LYS A 108 -3.66 -0.74 -2.99
CA LYS A 108 -4.10 -0.47 -1.61
C LYS A 108 -2.93 -0.15 -0.70
N ALA A 109 -1.82 -0.92 -0.80
CA ALA A 109 -0.60 -0.61 -0.06
C ALA A 109 -0.07 0.77 -0.42
N ASN A 110 0.02 1.10 -1.73
CA ASN A 110 0.46 2.41 -2.20
C ASN A 110 -0.42 3.54 -1.67
N THR A 111 -1.74 3.35 -1.66
CA THR A 111 -2.70 4.34 -1.17
C THR A 111 -2.56 4.57 0.34
N GLY A 112 -2.54 3.50 1.14
CA GLY A 112 -2.33 3.59 2.59
C GLY A 112 -1.02 4.29 2.96
N ASN A 113 0.05 4.02 2.20
CA ASN A 113 1.35 4.69 2.36
C ASN A 113 1.30 6.18 2.01
N SER A 114 0.62 6.53 0.90
CA SER A 114 0.63 7.88 0.35
C SER A 114 -0.22 8.86 1.16
N PHE A 115 -1.29 8.37 1.80
CA PHE A 115 -2.23 9.19 2.56
C PHE A 115 -2.05 9.10 4.08
N SER A 116 -1.00 8.41 4.56
CA SER A 116 -0.67 8.37 5.98
C SER A 116 0.65 9.09 6.28
N LEU A 117 0.72 9.70 7.46
CA LEU A 117 1.85 10.46 7.97
C LEU A 117 2.29 9.90 9.33
N THR A 118 3.44 10.32 9.84
CA THR A 118 3.94 9.91 11.16
C THR A 118 2.95 10.21 12.29
N GLY A 119 2.18 11.29 12.22
CA GLY A 119 1.19 11.69 13.24
C GLY A 119 -0.26 11.38 12.89
N PHE A 120 -0.56 10.80 11.72
CA PHE A 120 -1.93 10.64 11.25
C PHE A 120 -2.06 9.52 10.22
N ALA A 121 -2.92 8.55 10.46
CA ALA A 121 -3.18 7.42 9.59
C ALA A 121 -4.55 7.51 8.90
N LEU A 122 -4.58 7.16 7.62
CA LEU A 122 -5.81 6.89 6.86
C LEU A 122 -5.72 5.49 6.24
N SER A 123 -6.75 4.69 6.48
CA SER A 123 -6.94 3.47 5.67
C SER A 123 -7.49 3.82 4.29
N THR A 124 -7.37 2.90 3.37
CA THR A 124 -8.00 3.07 2.04
C THR A 124 -9.53 3.14 2.13
N ALA A 125 -10.14 2.49 3.12
CA ALA A 125 -11.56 2.59 3.39
C ALA A 125 -12.00 4.02 3.77
N ASN A 126 -11.16 4.77 4.48
CA ASN A 126 -11.45 6.15 4.87
C ASN A 126 -11.47 7.13 3.69
N LEU A 127 -10.98 6.73 2.52
CA LEU A 127 -10.97 7.57 1.31
C LEU A 127 -12.19 7.34 0.41
N TYR A 128 -13.03 6.32 0.70
CA TYR A 128 -14.14 5.96 -0.16
C TYR A 128 -15.10 7.13 -0.40
N ALA A 129 -15.64 7.73 0.65
CA ALA A 129 -16.62 8.83 0.52
C ALA A 129 -16.02 10.05 -0.19
N ALA A 130 -14.75 10.36 0.05
CA ALA A 130 -14.09 11.53 -0.50
C ALA A 130 -13.93 11.49 -2.03
N VAL A 131 -13.88 10.30 -2.63
CA VAL A 131 -13.70 10.14 -4.09
C VAL A 131 -15.02 9.95 -4.85
N GLN A 132 -16.15 9.87 -4.15
CA GLN A 132 -17.46 9.74 -4.81
C GLN A 132 -17.85 11.06 -5.53
N PRO A 133 -18.79 11.02 -6.48
CA PRO A 133 -19.28 12.22 -7.16
C PRO A 133 -19.70 13.29 -6.15
N GLY A 134 -19.10 14.50 -6.29
CA GLY A 134 -19.29 15.61 -5.35
C GLY A 134 -18.39 15.57 -4.11
N GLY A 135 -17.57 14.54 -3.93
CA GLY A 135 -16.55 14.47 -2.89
C GLY A 135 -15.32 15.33 -3.20
N SER A 136 -14.56 15.67 -2.15
CA SER A 136 -13.40 16.59 -2.25
C SER A 136 -12.22 16.04 -3.04
N LEU A 137 -12.13 14.70 -3.20
CA LEU A 137 -11.08 14.00 -3.93
C LEU A 137 -11.64 13.24 -5.15
N PHE A 138 -12.79 13.65 -5.67
CA PHE A 138 -13.35 13.05 -6.89
C PHE A 138 -12.33 13.08 -8.04
N GLY A 139 -12.13 11.95 -8.72
CA GLY A 139 -11.11 11.79 -9.77
C GLY A 139 -9.71 11.37 -9.27
N LEU A 140 -9.53 11.15 -7.97
CA LEU A 140 -8.24 10.74 -7.40
C LEU A 140 -7.71 9.43 -8.02
N GLN A 141 -8.57 8.43 -8.19
CA GLN A 141 -8.19 7.12 -8.72
C GLN A 141 -7.81 7.21 -10.20
N GLU A 142 -8.56 7.98 -10.98
CA GLU A 142 -8.35 8.17 -12.41
C GLU A 142 -7.08 8.98 -12.71
N SER A 143 -6.74 9.95 -11.85
CA SER A 143 -5.55 10.79 -11.99
C SER A 143 -4.26 10.09 -11.48
N ASN A 144 -4.40 8.95 -10.83
CA ASN A 144 -3.29 8.17 -10.28
C ASN A 144 -3.39 6.70 -10.72
N PRO A 145 -3.27 6.40 -12.01
CA PRO A 145 -3.35 5.03 -12.51
C PRO A 145 -2.15 4.21 -12.06
N VAL A 146 -2.33 2.90 -12.00
CA VAL A 146 -1.21 1.97 -11.88
C VAL A 146 -0.36 1.99 -13.15
N ASP A 147 0.96 1.79 -13.03
CA ASP A 147 1.82 1.52 -14.19
C ASP A 147 1.53 0.11 -14.72
N PRO A 148 0.89 -0.04 -15.90
CA PRO A 148 0.51 -1.36 -16.39
C PRO A 148 1.72 -2.21 -16.80
N GLY A 149 2.83 -1.58 -17.22
CA GLY A 149 4.06 -2.27 -17.56
C GLY A 149 4.72 -2.94 -16.36
N VAL A 150 4.56 -2.34 -15.16
CA VAL A 150 5.04 -2.90 -13.89
C VAL A 150 4.02 -3.87 -13.30
N ALA A 151 2.75 -3.48 -13.28
CA ALA A 151 1.71 -4.21 -12.57
C ALA A 151 1.45 -5.62 -13.12
N TYR A 152 1.54 -5.77 -14.45
CA TYR A 152 1.20 -7.01 -15.16
C TYR A 152 2.41 -7.72 -15.76
N ASP A 153 3.62 -7.31 -15.39
CA ASP A 153 4.85 -7.98 -15.84
C ASP A 153 5.01 -9.35 -15.19
N GLY A 154 5.77 -10.21 -15.89
CA GLY A 154 6.25 -11.50 -15.42
C GLY A 154 5.30 -12.67 -15.67
N LYS A 155 5.65 -13.80 -15.06
CA LYS A 155 4.94 -15.07 -15.23
C LYS A 155 4.04 -15.34 -14.04
N ILE A 156 2.86 -15.89 -14.31
CA ILE A 156 1.88 -16.20 -13.26
C ILE A 156 2.44 -17.18 -12.21
N ASP A 157 3.32 -18.08 -12.58
CA ASP A 157 3.95 -19.06 -11.68
C ASP A 157 4.86 -18.39 -10.62
N ASP A 158 5.31 -17.16 -10.88
CA ASP A 158 6.13 -16.38 -9.94
C ASP A 158 5.27 -15.50 -9.01
N PHE A 159 3.99 -15.30 -9.32
CA PHE A 159 3.10 -14.42 -8.58
C PHE A 159 2.85 -14.93 -7.15
N GLY A 160 3.00 -14.05 -6.17
CA GLY A 160 2.84 -14.37 -4.75
C GLY A 160 3.95 -15.25 -4.18
N THR A 161 5.05 -15.43 -4.92
CA THR A 161 6.27 -16.11 -4.48
C THR A 161 7.38 -15.11 -4.18
N ARG A 162 8.53 -15.60 -3.71
CA ARG A 162 9.73 -14.74 -3.51
C ARG A 162 10.29 -14.15 -4.81
N LYS A 163 9.81 -14.61 -5.97
CA LYS A 163 10.20 -14.14 -7.30
C LYS A 163 9.14 -13.24 -7.94
N ASP A 164 8.15 -12.83 -7.16
CA ASP A 164 7.08 -11.97 -7.68
C ASP A 164 7.67 -10.73 -8.38
N PRO A 165 7.33 -10.49 -9.66
CA PRO A 165 7.91 -9.41 -10.46
C PRO A 165 7.65 -8.01 -9.91
N LEU A 166 6.63 -7.81 -9.06
CA LEU A 166 6.39 -6.53 -8.40
C LEU A 166 7.47 -6.19 -7.36
N VAL A 167 8.17 -7.18 -6.80
CA VAL A 167 9.19 -6.94 -5.77
C VAL A 167 10.32 -6.07 -6.33
N GLY A 168 10.62 -4.98 -5.64
CA GLY A 168 11.60 -3.97 -6.06
C GLY A 168 11.04 -2.92 -7.01
N GLN A 169 9.79 -3.02 -7.46
CA GLN A 169 9.14 -2.09 -8.38
C GLN A 169 8.22 -1.10 -7.65
N ARG A 170 7.78 -0.05 -8.36
CA ARG A 170 6.79 0.93 -7.94
C ARG A 170 5.58 0.86 -8.87
N PRO A 171 4.57 0.04 -8.58
CA PRO A 171 3.38 -0.04 -9.43
C PRO A 171 2.52 1.23 -9.40
N GLY A 172 2.61 2.02 -8.33
CA GLY A 172 1.75 3.19 -8.14
C GLY A 172 0.29 2.81 -8.00
N GLY A 173 -0.58 3.66 -8.50
CA GLY A 173 -2.03 3.48 -8.46
C GLY A 173 -2.66 3.87 -7.13
N VAL A 174 -3.97 4.18 -7.18
CA VAL A 174 -4.80 4.45 -6.01
C VAL A 174 -6.01 3.53 -6.03
N ASN A 175 -6.31 2.92 -4.88
CA ASN A 175 -7.51 2.14 -4.65
C ASN A 175 -8.09 2.49 -3.28
N VAL A 176 -9.41 2.74 -3.22
CA VAL A 176 -10.11 3.26 -2.04
C VAL A 176 -11.08 2.25 -1.40
N PHE A 177 -10.99 0.99 -1.80
CA PHE A 177 -11.66 -0.09 -1.07
C PHE A 177 -10.87 -0.43 0.20
N GLY A 178 -11.53 -1.04 1.19
CA GLY A 178 -10.87 -1.49 2.41
C GLY A 178 -9.69 -2.42 2.15
N GLY A 179 -8.76 -2.49 3.09
CA GLY A 179 -7.61 -3.40 3.05
C GLY A 179 -6.24 -2.76 2.89
N GLY A 180 -6.15 -1.43 2.71
CA GLY A 180 -4.87 -0.71 2.72
C GLY A 180 -4.65 0.00 4.06
N LEU A 181 -3.56 -0.32 4.76
CA LEU A 181 -3.24 0.20 6.08
C LEU A 181 -1.76 0.56 6.19
N ALA A 182 -1.48 1.69 6.81
CA ALA A 182 -0.11 2.11 7.13
C ALA A 182 0.51 1.23 8.22
N LEU A 183 1.82 1.05 8.17
CA LEU A 183 2.59 0.23 9.10
C LEU A 183 3.46 1.14 9.99
N TYR A 184 3.24 1.05 11.30
CA TYR A 184 3.93 1.85 12.30
C TYR A 184 4.69 0.95 13.28
N THR A 185 5.95 1.29 13.54
CA THR A 185 6.81 0.65 14.55
C THR A 185 6.51 1.17 15.95
N SER A 186 7.05 0.49 16.97
CA SER A 186 6.79 0.79 18.39
C SER A 186 7.17 2.19 18.83
N ASP A 187 8.06 2.87 18.12
CA ASP A 187 8.41 4.27 18.31
C ASP A 187 7.50 5.25 17.56
N GLY A 188 6.42 4.75 16.92
CA GLY A 188 5.49 5.56 16.13
C GLY A 188 5.97 5.93 14.74
N SER A 189 7.12 5.40 14.30
CA SER A 189 7.63 5.67 12.96
C SER A 189 6.81 4.96 11.89
N LEU A 190 6.39 5.73 10.89
CA LEU A 190 5.73 5.19 9.68
C LEU A 190 6.77 4.62 8.73
N ILE A 191 6.76 3.31 8.51
CA ILE A 191 7.79 2.60 7.72
C ILE A 191 7.33 2.13 6.34
N GLY A 192 6.04 2.16 6.07
CA GLY A 192 5.44 1.71 4.81
C GLY A 192 3.97 1.38 4.98
N ALA A 193 3.44 0.51 4.15
CA ALA A 193 2.04 0.07 4.25
C ALA A 193 1.85 -1.37 3.77
N ILE A 194 0.75 -1.97 4.20
CA ILE A 194 0.21 -3.23 3.70
C ILE A 194 -1.07 -2.98 2.90
N GLY A 195 -1.27 -3.74 1.84
CA GLY A 195 -2.54 -3.83 1.12
C GLY A 195 -2.98 -5.28 1.01
N VAL A 196 -4.23 -5.56 1.35
CA VAL A 196 -4.85 -6.89 1.28
C VAL A 196 -6.02 -6.84 0.32
N SER A 197 -6.16 -7.85 -0.52
CA SER A 197 -7.26 -7.95 -1.49
C SER A 197 -7.57 -9.40 -1.84
N GLY A 198 -8.85 -9.71 -2.06
CA GLY A 198 -9.29 -11.05 -2.46
C GLY A 198 -10.71 -11.39 -2.09
N ASP A 199 -11.38 -10.56 -1.30
CA ASP A 199 -12.75 -10.76 -0.84
C ASP A 199 -13.54 -9.45 -0.95
N ALA A 200 -14.66 -9.33 -0.27
CA ALA A 200 -15.38 -8.08 -0.13
C ALA A 200 -14.50 -7.02 0.57
N SER A 201 -14.71 -5.75 0.21
CA SER A 201 -13.91 -4.62 0.70
C SER A 201 -13.77 -4.60 2.24
N CYS A 202 -14.85 -4.89 2.98
CA CYS A 202 -14.82 -4.91 4.43
C CYS A 202 -14.04 -6.11 4.98
N ALA A 203 -14.14 -7.28 4.36
CA ALA A 203 -13.34 -8.45 4.72
C ALA A 203 -11.84 -8.20 4.43
N ASP A 204 -11.52 -7.58 3.30
CA ASP A 204 -10.15 -7.15 2.99
C ASP A 204 -9.58 -6.23 4.09
N HIS A 205 -10.40 -5.29 4.61
CA HIS A 205 -10.01 -4.39 5.70
C HIS A 205 -9.80 -5.16 7.02
N ILE A 206 -10.73 -6.03 7.38
CA ILE A 206 -10.65 -6.87 8.59
C ILE A 206 -9.37 -7.71 8.57
N ILE A 207 -9.09 -8.37 7.44
CA ILE A 207 -7.91 -9.21 7.28
C ILE A 207 -6.64 -8.37 7.35
N ALA A 208 -6.59 -7.21 6.69
CA ALA A 208 -5.44 -6.30 6.74
C ALA A 208 -5.16 -5.81 8.17
N TRP A 209 -6.21 -5.46 8.92
CA TRP A 209 -6.09 -5.02 10.32
C TRP A 209 -5.48 -6.12 11.20
N LYS A 210 -6.06 -7.33 11.17
CA LYS A 210 -5.57 -8.48 11.93
C LYS A 210 -4.15 -8.87 11.54
N VAL A 211 -3.80 -8.87 10.24
CA VAL A 211 -2.43 -9.13 9.77
C VAL A 211 -1.46 -8.07 10.29
N ARG A 212 -1.79 -6.78 10.21
CA ARG A 212 -0.98 -5.70 10.76
C ARG A 212 -0.76 -5.88 12.26
N HIS A 213 -1.82 -6.24 13.00
CA HIS A 213 -1.75 -6.54 14.43
C HIS A 213 -0.82 -7.72 14.74
N ASN A 214 -0.96 -8.85 14.04
CA ASN A 214 -0.13 -10.03 14.22
C ASN A 214 1.35 -9.79 13.88
N LEU A 215 1.62 -8.86 12.97
CA LEU A 215 2.98 -8.42 12.63
C LEU A 215 3.59 -7.44 13.65
N GLY A 216 2.81 -6.91 14.60
CA GLY A 216 3.28 -5.94 15.58
C GLY A 216 3.61 -4.58 14.98
N LEU A 217 2.89 -4.17 13.92
CA LEU A 217 3.12 -2.93 13.17
C LEU A 217 1.92 -1.98 13.21
N ASP A 218 1.16 -2.04 14.28
CA ASP A 218 -0.10 -1.32 14.50
C ASP A 218 0.00 -0.22 15.58
N TYR A 219 1.15 0.41 15.74
CA TYR A 219 1.33 1.54 16.65
C TYR A 219 0.81 2.84 16.01
N VAL A 220 -0.48 2.83 15.65
CA VAL A 220 -1.15 3.92 14.93
C VAL A 220 -1.29 5.15 15.82
N PRO A 221 -0.74 6.32 15.41
CA PRO A 221 -0.69 7.50 16.28
C PRO A 221 -2.05 8.19 16.44
N ALA A 222 -2.80 8.31 15.36
CA ALA A 222 -4.14 8.89 15.27
C ALA A 222 -4.77 8.52 13.92
N GLY A 223 -6.09 8.67 13.82
CA GLY A 223 -6.86 8.47 12.59
C GLY A 223 -8.19 9.21 12.63
N VAL A 224 -9.10 8.85 11.75
CA VAL A 224 -10.42 9.51 11.61
C VAL A 224 -11.57 8.72 12.25
N ALA A 225 -11.38 7.43 12.49
CA ALA A 225 -12.38 6.61 13.17
C ALA A 225 -12.33 6.85 14.68
N THR A 226 -13.45 7.26 15.27
CA THR A 226 -13.60 7.49 16.71
C THR A 226 -14.12 6.23 17.40
N GLY A 227 -13.84 6.11 18.73
CA GLY A 227 -14.39 5.03 19.56
C GLY A 227 -13.52 3.77 19.64
N GLY A 228 -12.33 3.75 19.04
CA GLY A 228 -11.36 2.69 19.26
C GLY A 228 -10.74 2.76 20.66
N PHE A 229 -10.51 1.61 21.29
CA PHE A 229 -9.77 1.53 22.56
C PHE A 229 -8.27 1.77 22.34
N ASN A 230 -7.93 2.91 21.76
CA ASN A 230 -6.57 3.34 21.68
C ASN A 230 -6.22 4.17 22.92
N THR A 231 -5.55 3.53 23.87
CA THR A 231 -5.03 4.19 25.08
C THR A 231 -3.67 4.83 24.81
N ASN A 232 -3.27 4.99 23.55
CA ASN A 232 -2.03 5.64 23.19
C ASN A 232 -1.99 7.05 23.76
N LEU A 233 -0.98 7.36 24.53
CA LEU A 233 -0.79 8.66 25.17
C LEU A 233 -0.72 9.83 24.18
N ASN A 234 -0.32 9.55 22.94
CA ASN A 234 -0.24 10.53 21.86
C ASN A 234 -1.58 10.69 21.11
N ASN A 235 -2.57 9.83 21.37
CA ASN A 235 -3.90 9.86 20.78
C ASN A 235 -4.95 9.96 21.88
N ALA A 236 -5.07 11.15 22.47
CA ALA A 236 -5.99 11.41 23.58
C ALA A 236 -7.47 11.12 23.24
N ASN A 237 -7.83 11.06 21.97
CA ASN A 237 -9.19 10.84 21.50
C ASN A 237 -9.47 9.36 21.17
N GLY A 238 -8.48 8.47 21.25
CA GLY A 238 -8.62 7.05 20.89
C GLY A 238 -9.00 6.82 19.42
N SER A 239 -8.66 7.75 18.53
CA SER A 239 -9.00 7.63 17.12
C SER A 239 -8.05 6.68 16.39
N THR A 240 -8.57 5.98 15.39
CA THR A 240 -7.84 4.98 14.59
C THR A 240 -8.07 5.19 13.10
N ASP A 241 -7.41 4.39 12.28
CA ASP A 241 -7.65 4.27 10.84
C ASP A 241 -8.64 3.16 10.49
N ASN A 242 -9.52 2.77 11.43
CA ASN A 242 -10.55 1.76 11.17
C ASN A 242 -11.54 2.23 10.11
N ILE A 243 -12.23 1.28 9.49
CA ILE A 243 -13.35 1.56 8.59
C ILE A 243 -14.49 2.24 9.35
N ILE A 244 -15.20 3.15 8.70
CA ILE A 244 -16.34 3.90 9.26
C ILE A 244 -17.57 3.61 8.42
N PHE A 245 -18.65 3.16 9.05
CA PHE A 245 -19.93 2.88 8.38
C PHE A 245 -20.95 3.98 8.69
N ASP A 246 -20.76 5.17 8.11
CA ASP A 246 -21.63 6.32 8.36
C ASP A 246 -22.32 6.86 7.09
N LEU A 247 -22.36 6.08 6.02
CA LEU A 247 -23.08 6.51 4.82
C LEU A 247 -24.58 6.57 5.10
N THR A 248 -25.19 7.71 4.79
CA THR A 248 -26.63 7.90 4.83
C THR A 248 -27.32 7.26 3.61
N ALA A 249 -28.65 7.21 3.63
CA ALA A 249 -29.44 6.71 2.49
C ALA A 249 -29.19 7.47 1.17
N ASP A 250 -28.64 8.69 1.24
CA ASP A 250 -28.28 9.52 0.09
C ASP A 250 -26.79 9.36 -0.31
N ASP A 251 -26.13 8.32 0.16
CA ASP A 251 -24.69 8.03 -0.04
C ASP A 251 -23.78 9.17 0.43
N LYS A 252 -24.20 9.93 1.46
CA LYS A 252 -23.40 10.98 2.10
C LYS A 252 -22.76 10.45 3.37
N SER A 253 -21.51 10.78 3.60
CA SER A 253 -20.80 10.51 4.84
C SER A 253 -20.75 11.78 5.69
N PRO A 254 -21.39 11.81 6.87
CA PRO A 254 -21.29 12.95 7.81
C PRO A 254 -19.85 13.21 8.26
N SER A 255 -19.05 12.18 8.47
CA SER A 255 -17.63 12.33 8.81
C SER A 255 -16.77 12.73 7.61
N GLY A 256 -17.22 12.50 6.38
CA GLY A 256 -16.44 12.65 5.15
C GLY A 256 -15.47 11.49 4.87
N PHE A 257 -15.44 10.46 5.74
CA PHE A 257 -14.51 9.33 5.68
C PHE A 257 -15.20 7.97 5.66
N GLY A 258 -16.51 7.95 5.42
CA GLY A 258 -17.32 6.75 5.46
C GLY A 258 -17.12 5.81 4.29
N HIS A 259 -17.43 4.55 4.55
CA HIS A 259 -17.43 3.44 3.61
C HIS A 259 -18.80 2.75 3.64
N PRO A 260 -19.30 2.20 2.54
CA PRO A 260 -20.52 1.42 2.56
C PRO A 260 -20.34 0.13 3.38
N VAL A 261 -21.42 -0.34 4.00
CA VAL A 261 -21.47 -1.68 4.56
C VAL A 261 -21.37 -2.72 3.45
N CYS A 262 -20.75 -3.87 3.74
CA CYS A 262 -20.58 -4.94 2.76
C CYS A 262 -21.60 -6.09 2.97
N ASP A 263 -22.27 -6.10 4.11
CA ASP A 263 -23.26 -7.11 4.43
C ASP A 263 -24.58 -6.84 3.71
N LYS A 264 -25.31 -7.90 3.42
CA LYS A 264 -26.66 -7.81 2.84
C LYS A 264 -27.75 -7.60 3.90
N GLU A 265 -27.37 -7.70 5.18
CA GLU A 265 -28.27 -7.53 6.32
C GLU A 265 -28.45 -6.04 6.66
N ASP A 266 -29.39 -5.76 7.58
CA ASP A 266 -29.61 -4.39 8.05
C ASP A 266 -28.35 -3.86 8.74
N PRO A 267 -27.70 -2.83 8.18
CA PRO A 267 -26.49 -2.26 8.77
C PRO A 267 -26.73 -1.62 10.15
N ALA A 268 -27.98 -1.28 10.49
CA ALA A 268 -28.33 -0.76 11.80
C ALA A 268 -28.39 -1.86 12.88
N ASN A 269 -28.44 -3.13 12.49
CA ASN A 269 -28.51 -4.27 13.39
C ASN A 269 -27.59 -5.41 12.89
N PRO A 270 -26.27 -5.22 12.83
CA PRO A 270 -25.34 -6.26 12.42
C PRO A 270 -25.36 -7.41 13.43
N THR A 271 -25.29 -8.65 12.94
CA THR A 271 -25.17 -9.84 13.77
C THR A 271 -23.73 -10.22 13.98
N GLU A 272 -23.41 -10.89 15.09
CA GLU A 272 -22.11 -11.47 15.33
C GLU A 272 -21.69 -12.36 14.15
N GLY A 273 -20.51 -12.08 13.57
CA GLY A 273 -20.00 -12.78 12.39
C GLY A 273 -20.24 -12.06 11.07
N THR A 274 -21.04 -10.99 11.02
CA THR A 274 -21.10 -10.10 9.84
C THR A 274 -19.83 -9.25 9.73
N MET A 275 -19.50 -8.82 8.52
CA MET A 275 -18.33 -7.95 8.29
C MET A 275 -18.46 -6.63 9.05
N THR A 276 -19.65 -6.03 9.09
CA THR A 276 -19.91 -4.78 9.82
C THR A 276 -19.61 -4.98 11.31
N PHE A 277 -20.20 -6.00 11.94
CA PHE A 277 -19.96 -6.29 13.35
C PHE A 277 -18.48 -6.54 13.65
N ILE A 278 -17.82 -7.42 12.88
CA ILE A 278 -16.41 -7.74 13.09
C ILE A 278 -15.54 -6.50 12.95
N ALA A 279 -15.78 -5.68 11.91
CA ALA A 279 -14.98 -4.48 11.65
C ALA A 279 -15.14 -3.44 12.77
N GLU A 280 -16.35 -3.21 13.27
CA GLU A 280 -16.59 -2.28 14.39
C GLU A 280 -15.91 -2.75 15.69
N HIS A 281 -15.78 -4.06 15.91
CA HIS A 281 -15.17 -4.64 17.10
C HIS A 281 -13.66 -4.94 16.95
N LEU A 282 -13.04 -4.61 15.81
CA LEU A 282 -11.60 -4.78 15.64
C LEU A 282 -10.75 -4.06 16.72
N PRO A 283 -11.09 -2.83 17.15
CA PRO A 283 -10.33 -2.17 18.20
C PRO A 283 -10.42 -2.89 19.57
N GLU A 284 -11.44 -3.72 19.78
CA GLU A 284 -11.61 -4.51 21.00
C GLU A 284 -10.86 -5.84 20.93
N THR A 285 -10.97 -6.52 19.79
CA THR A 285 -10.41 -7.87 19.58
C THR A 285 -8.94 -7.83 19.20
N HIS A 286 -8.53 -6.80 18.46
CA HIS A 286 -7.17 -6.56 17.97
C HIS A 286 -6.79 -5.09 18.21
N PRO A 287 -6.62 -4.69 19.48
CA PRO A 287 -6.40 -3.29 19.85
C PRO A 287 -5.11 -2.74 19.25
N ILE A 288 -5.15 -1.48 18.84
CA ILE A 288 -3.97 -0.73 18.43
C ILE A 288 -2.98 -0.68 19.60
N ARG A 289 -1.71 -0.96 19.32
CA ARG A 289 -0.63 -0.89 20.31
C ARG A 289 -0.27 0.56 20.63
N GLN A 290 0.18 0.76 21.88
CA GLN A 290 0.68 2.06 22.30
C GLN A 290 2.09 2.30 21.77
N VAL A 291 2.35 3.53 21.32
CA VAL A 291 3.71 3.97 21.01
C VAL A 291 4.54 3.96 22.30
N LEU A 292 5.69 3.34 22.25
CA LEU A 292 6.60 3.30 23.39
C LEU A 292 7.29 4.66 23.56
N PRO A 293 7.48 5.12 24.80
CA PRO A 293 8.13 6.40 25.08
C PRO A 293 9.62 6.42 24.71
#